data_ed26c1496e291eaca5c2fde11047e7b4
#
_entry.id   ed26c1496e291eaca5c2fde11047e7b4
#
_cell.length_a   1.000
_cell.length_b   1.000
_cell.length_c   1.000
_cell.angle_alpha   90.00
_cell.angle_beta   90.00
_cell.angle_gamma   90.00
#
_symmetry.space_group_name_H-M   'P 1'
#
loop_
_entity.id
_entity.type
_entity.pdbx_description
1 polymer ?
#
loop_
_entity_poly.entity_id
_entity_poly.type
_entity_poly.pdbx_seq_one_letter_code
_entity_poly.pdbx_strand_id
1 'polypeptide(L)' 'SLEIIKEEKVDKEKEEKVNRLIEERNNYKKEKNYEKADEVRKEIEDLGVKIKDTREGTEIIWM' A
#
# COMPACT_ATOMS: atom_id res chain seq x y z
N SER A 1 30.35 -4.33 -0.43
CA SER A 1 29.75 -5.02 -0.62
C SER A 1 28.56 -4.92 0.02
N LEU A 2 28.41 -5.24 0.54
CA LEU A 2 27.86 -5.17 1.48
C LEU A 2 26.96 -4.05 1.55
N GLU A 3 27.32 -3.09 1.16
CA GLU A 3 26.62 -1.90 1.30
C GLU A 3 25.34 -1.97 0.62
N ILE A 4 25.28 -2.65 -0.37
CA ILE A 4 24.12 -2.72 -1.12
C ILE A 4 22.91 -3.05 -0.35
N ILE A 5 23.08 -3.85 0.55
CA ILE A 5 21.99 -4.28 1.33
C ILE A 5 21.16 -3.21 1.90
N LYS A 6 21.70 -2.10 2.17
CA LYS A 6 20.94 -1.07 2.77
C LYS A 6 19.75 -0.66 2.00
N GLU A 7 19.84 -0.64 0.76
CA GLU A 7 18.75 -0.18 -0.02
C GLU A 7 17.50 -0.96 0.23
N GLU A 8 17.66 -2.21 0.44
CA GLU A 8 16.50 -3.02 0.64
C GLU A 8 15.75 -2.67 1.88
N LYS A 9 16.47 -2.22 2.88
CA LYS A 9 15.81 -1.89 4.11
C LYS A 9 14.88 -0.74 3.98
N VAL A 10 15.22 0.20 3.18
CA VAL A 10 14.38 1.36 2.99
C VAL A 10 13.04 0.92 2.44
N ASP A 11 13.07 -0.01 1.53
CA ASP A 11 11.84 -0.47 0.93
C ASP A 11 10.99 -1.24 1.90
N LYS A 12 11.60 -1.85 2.88
CA LYS A 12 10.86 -2.63 3.83
C LYS A 12 9.94 -1.78 4.68
N GLU A 13 10.42 -0.65 5.14
CA GLU A 13 9.58 0.24 5.91
C GLU A 13 8.41 0.72 5.10
N LYS A 14 8.66 1.05 3.86
CA LYS A 14 7.62 1.50 2.97
C LYS A 14 6.61 0.40 2.73
N GLU A 15 7.09 -0.81 2.56
CA GLU A 15 6.22 -1.94 2.33
C GLU A 15 5.28 -2.17 3.50
N GLU A 16 5.78 -2.10 4.71
CA GLU A 16 4.96 -2.29 5.87
C GLU A 16 3.88 -1.22 5.97
N LYS A 17 4.26 0.01 5.67
CA LYS A 17 3.31 1.10 5.72
C LYS A 17 2.22 0.92 4.66
N VAL A 18 2.62 0.52 3.48
CA VAL A 18 1.66 0.30 2.40
C VAL A 18 0.71 -0.83 2.76
N ASN A 19 1.23 -1.90 3.32
CA ASN A 19 0.39 -3.03 3.71
C ASN A 19 -0.63 -2.63 4.75
N ARG A 20 -0.24 -1.80 5.70
CA ARG A 20 -1.16 -1.33 6.72
C ARG A 20 -2.25 -0.47 6.09
N LEU A 21 -1.88 0.41 5.19
CA LEU A 21 -2.85 1.28 4.54
C LEU A 21 -3.83 0.46 3.71
N ILE A 22 -3.36 -0.59 3.07
CA ILE A 22 -4.23 -1.45 2.29
C ILE A 22 -5.24 -2.14 3.19
N GLU A 23 -4.81 -2.58 4.35
CA GLU A 23 -5.72 -3.20 5.29
C GLU A 23 -6.79 -2.22 5.72
N GLU A 24 -6.41 -1.00 6.04
CA GLU A 24 -7.37 0.01 6.43
C GLU A 24 -8.36 0.29 5.31
N ARG A 25 -7.85 0.41 4.10
CA ARG A 25 -8.72 0.64 2.96
C ARG A 25 -9.74 -0.47 2.79
N ASN A 26 -9.29 -1.71 2.92
CA ASN A 26 -10.20 -2.84 2.78
C ASN A 26 -11.26 -2.85 3.87
N ASN A 27 -10.87 -2.48 5.07
CA ASN A 27 -11.84 -2.40 6.17
C ASN A 27 -12.88 -1.32 5.90
N TYR A 28 -12.45 -0.17 5.41
CA TYR A 28 -13.41 0.89 5.09
C TYR A 28 -14.37 0.44 3.99
N LYS A 29 -13.87 -0.28 3.01
CA LYS A 29 -14.73 -0.78 1.95
C LYS A 29 -15.75 -1.77 2.48
N LYS A 30 -15.37 -2.59 3.42
CA LYS A 30 -16.31 -3.53 4.03
C LYS A 30 -17.43 -2.79 4.75
N GLU A 31 -17.10 -1.67 5.34
CA GLU A 31 -18.09 -0.87 6.04
C GLU A 31 -18.81 0.08 5.09
N LYS A 32 -18.51 0.00 3.81
CA LYS A 32 -19.09 0.87 2.79
C LYS A 32 -18.71 2.32 3.00
N ASN A 33 -17.60 2.56 3.64
CA ASN A 33 -17.09 3.90 3.86
C ASN A 33 -16.12 4.24 2.76
N TYR A 34 -16.65 4.43 1.56
CA TYR A 34 -15.82 4.60 0.38
C TYR A 34 -15.03 5.90 0.38
N GLU A 35 -15.52 6.91 1.04
CA GLU A 35 -14.78 8.16 1.11
C GLU A 35 -13.45 7.98 1.79
N LYS A 36 -13.46 7.31 2.93
CA LYS A 36 -12.22 7.07 3.64
C LYS A 36 -11.33 6.10 2.93
N ALA A 37 -11.93 5.10 2.29
CA ALA A 37 -11.16 4.16 1.50
C ALA A 37 -10.40 4.89 0.38
N ASP A 38 -11.04 5.87 -0.24
CA ASP A 38 -10.41 6.62 -1.30
C ASP A 38 -9.27 7.48 -0.77
N GLU A 39 -9.45 8.07 0.41
CA GLU A 39 -8.39 8.87 1.03
C GLU A 39 -7.17 8.01 1.31
N VAL A 40 -7.39 6.82 1.83
CA VAL A 40 -6.28 5.92 2.14
C VAL A 40 -5.58 5.53 0.84
N ARG A 41 -6.33 5.32 -0.22
CA ARG A 41 -5.74 5.00 -1.51
C ARG A 41 -4.83 6.12 -1.99
N LYS A 42 -5.24 7.36 -1.81
CA LYS A 42 -4.42 8.48 -2.21
C LYS A 42 -3.12 8.52 -1.43
N GLU A 43 -3.18 8.20 -0.15
CA GLU A 43 -1.97 8.15 0.65
C GLU A 43 -1.01 7.10 0.12
N ILE A 44 -1.53 5.96 -0.29
CA ILE A 44 -0.71 4.90 -0.86
C ILE A 44 -0.05 5.40 -2.15
N GLU A 45 -0.80 6.08 -2.98
CA GLU A 45 -0.24 6.60 -4.22
C GLU A 45 0.82 7.66 -3.97
N ASP A 46 0.66 8.44 -2.92
CA ASP A 46 1.65 9.44 -2.57
C ASP A 46 2.98 8.81 -2.19
N LEU A 47 2.95 7.58 -1.75
CA LEU A 47 4.18 6.86 -1.43
C LEU A 47 4.86 6.31 -2.68
N GLY A 48 4.28 6.52 -3.85
CA GLY A 48 4.86 6.04 -5.08
C GLY A 48 4.47 4.61 -5.41
N VAL A 49 3.31 4.20 -4.94
CA VAL A 49 2.84 2.82 -5.15
C VAL A 49 1.44 2.86 -5.71
N LYS A 50 1.14 1.96 -6.61
CA LYS A 50 -0.22 1.86 -7.13
C LYS A 50 -0.84 0.56 -6.63
N ILE A 51 -2.15 0.58 -6.47
CA ILE A 51 -2.86 -0.61 -6.07
C ILE A 51 -3.94 -0.91 -7.10
N LYS A 52 -4.18 -2.18 -7.29
CA LYS A 52 -5.16 -2.63 -8.25
C LYS A 52 -6.05 -3.67 -7.60
N ASP A 53 -7.35 -3.54 -7.77
CA ASP A 53 -8.27 -4.51 -7.22
C ASP A 53 -8.45 -5.65 -8.21
N THR A 54 -8.28 -6.86 -7.72
CA THR A 54 -8.45 -8.04 -8.56
C THR A 54 -9.40 -8.98 -7.84
N ARG A 55 -9.78 -10.03 -8.52
CA ARG A 55 -10.65 -11.03 -7.93
C ARG A 55 -10.05 -11.68 -6.71
N GLU A 56 -8.73 -11.79 -6.69
CA GLU A 56 -8.05 -12.44 -5.59
C GLU A 56 -7.72 -11.50 -4.45
N GLY A 57 -7.95 -10.21 -4.63
CA GLY A 57 -7.63 -9.24 -3.61
C GLY A 57 -6.97 -8.02 -4.19
N THR A 58 -6.24 -7.31 -3.36
CA THR A 58 -5.57 -6.09 -3.78
C THR A 58 -4.14 -6.40 -4.19
N GLU A 59 -3.77 -5.97 -5.39
CA GLU A 59 -2.43 -6.18 -5.88
C GLU A 59 -1.64 -4.89 -5.76
N ILE A 60 -0.38 -4.99 -5.35
CA ILE A 60 0.48 -3.83 -5.20
C ILE A 60 1.43 -3.73 -6.38
N ILE A 61 1.46 -2.57 -6.99
CA ILE A 61 2.37 -2.32 -8.10
C ILE A 61 3.39 -1.29 -7.65
N TRP A 62 4.63 -1.72 -7.53
CA TRP A 62 5.70 -0.83 -7.10
C TRP A 62 6.23 -0.05 -8.28
N MET A 63 6.45 1.24 -8.09
CA MET A 63 6.97 2.11 -9.14
C MET A 63 8.36 2.64 -8.85
#